data_abd10abbca4d5ff146b51914b6e08400
#
_entry.id   abd10abbca4d5ff146b51914b6e08400
#
_cell.length_a   1.000
_cell.length_b   1.000
_cell.length_c   1.000
_cell.angle_alpha   90.00
_cell.angle_beta   90.00
_cell.angle_gamma   90.00
#
_symmetry.space_group_name_H-M   'P 1'
#
loop_
_entity.id
_entity.type
_entity.pdbx_description
1 polymer ?
#
loop_
_entity_poly.entity_id
_entity_poly.type
_entity_poly.pdbx_seq_one_letter_code
_entity_poly.pdbx_strand_id
1 'polypeptide(L)'
;DTPLGRPILGTIDSINNMSRNSVFNYYKKRYLPQDLVVAVAGNIKHKKVVAMVEAALSQDGFLDVTGAPVIRPNTPVRKSPQQSVGLISRPTEQAHMFYGMEGVARHDDRRFAMGILASALGGGMSSRLFQEIREKRGLAYSVYAYAQQFAGSGQIGFYAGCNPAKAIEVVEIIREVLADVADHGMSHEEIE
;
A
#
# COMPACT_ATOMS: atom_id res chain seq x y z
N ASP A 1 11.76 12.62 1.65
CA ASP A 1 11.01 12.82 0.40
C ASP A 1 11.20 11.60 -0.50
N THR A 2 10.22 10.70 -0.50
CA THR A 2 10.21 9.50 -1.35
C THR A 2 9.02 9.55 -2.30
N PRO A 3 9.06 8.89 -3.46
CA PRO A 3 7.91 8.83 -4.36
C PRO A 3 6.63 8.33 -3.70
N LEU A 4 6.73 7.36 -2.79
CA LEU A 4 5.60 6.81 -2.03
C LEU A 4 5.05 7.77 -0.97
N GLY A 5 5.86 8.71 -0.48
CA GLY A 5 5.45 9.70 0.51
C GLY A 5 4.77 10.94 -0.10
N ARG A 6 4.64 11.02 -1.42
CA ARG A 6 3.97 12.13 -2.10
C ARG A 6 2.48 11.88 -2.24
N PRO A 7 1.63 12.90 -2.01
CA PRO A 7 0.21 12.77 -2.27
C PRO A 7 -0.04 12.42 -3.74
N ILE A 8 -0.74 11.31 -4.01
CA ILE A 8 -1.07 10.87 -5.38
C ILE A 8 -1.90 11.92 -6.11
N LEU A 9 -2.82 12.56 -5.41
CA LEU A 9 -3.69 13.61 -5.96
C LEU A 9 -2.99 14.97 -6.06
N GLY A 10 -1.73 15.09 -5.62
CA GLY A 10 -1.02 16.35 -5.59
C GLY A 10 -1.50 17.31 -4.50
N THR A 11 -1.19 18.58 -4.66
CA THR A 11 -1.64 19.68 -3.80
C THR A 11 -2.52 20.63 -4.61
N ILE A 12 -3.28 21.49 -3.95
CA ILE A 12 -4.10 22.54 -4.60
C ILE A 12 -3.22 23.35 -5.56
N ASP A 13 -2.05 23.78 -5.11
CA ASP A 13 -1.11 24.56 -5.93
C ASP A 13 -0.60 23.77 -7.14
N SER A 14 -0.26 22.48 -6.97
CA SER A 14 0.22 21.67 -8.09
C SER A 14 -0.86 21.47 -9.14
N ILE A 15 -2.11 21.34 -8.75
CA ILE A 15 -3.25 21.20 -9.67
C ILE A 15 -3.55 22.55 -10.37
N ASN A 16 -3.62 23.64 -9.62
CA ASN A 16 -3.92 24.95 -10.19
C ASN A 16 -2.84 25.43 -11.17
N ASN A 17 -1.58 25.08 -10.93
CA ASN A 17 -0.45 25.45 -11.79
C ASN A 17 -0.19 24.45 -12.94
N MET A 18 -0.96 23.37 -13.03
CA MET A 18 -0.78 22.34 -14.07
C MET A 18 -1.35 22.78 -15.41
N SER A 19 -0.48 23.04 -16.39
CA SER A 19 -0.92 23.42 -17.71
C SER A 19 -1.32 22.21 -18.56
N ARG A 20 -2.23 22.42 -19.53
CA ARG A 20 -2.56 21.41 -20.55
C ARG A 20 -1.32 20.87 -21.27
N ASN A 21 -0.38 21.74 -21.59
CA ASN A 21 0.85 21.37 -22.27
C ASN A 21 1.73 20.46 -21.42
N SER A 22 1.80 20.69 -20.12
CA SER A 22 2.54 19.81 -19.19
C SER A 22 1.96 18.40 -19.18
N VAL A 23 0.64 18.28 -19.10
CA VAL A 23 -0.07 16.98 -19.14
C VAL A 23 0.13 16.30 -20.49
N PHE A 24 -0.03 17.03 -21.60
CA PHE A 24 0.12 16.49 -22.94
C PHE A 24 1.56 16.01 -23.24
N ASN A 25 2.56 16.78 -22.81
CA ASN A 25 3.97 16.40 -22.97
C ASN A 25 4.31 15.18 -22.12
N TYR A 26 3.76 15.09 -20.89
CA TYR A 26 3.90 13.90 -20.05
C TYR A 26 3.28 12.67 -20.73
N TYR A 27 2.06 12.80 -21.24
CA TYR A 27 1.38 11.75 -22.00
C TYR A 27 2.22 11.25 -23.15
N LYS A 28 2.64 12.15 -24.06
CA LYS A 28 3.48 11.79 -25.22
C LYS A 28 4.81 11.12 -24.85
N LYS A 29 5.39 11.49 -23.71
CA LYS A 29 6.68 10.95 -23.26
C LYS A 29 6.57 9.60 -22.58
N ARG A 30 5.41 9.28 -21.98
CA ARG A 30 5.26 8.12 -21.09
C ARG A 30 4.36 7.01 -21.61
N TYR A 31 3.45 7.34 -22.52
CA TYR A 31 2.53 6.36 -23.10
C TYR A 31 3.07 5.93 -24.47
N LEU A 32 4.02 5.01 -24.44
CA LEU A 32 4.72 4.54 -25.62
C LEU A 32 4.40 3.06 -25.88
N PRO A 33 4.41 2.59 -27.15
CA PRO A 33 4.06 1.20 -27.48
C PRO A 33 4.91 0.19 -26.74
N GLN A 34 6.21 0.45 -26.57
CA GLN A 34 7.14 -0.43 -25.85
C GLN A 34 6.88 -0.56 -24.35
N ASP A 35 6.11 0.36 -23.77
CA ASP A 35 5.73 0.34 -22.36
C ASP A 35 4.29 -0.16 -22.16
N LEU A 36 3.57 -0.50 -23.24
CA LEU A 36 2.18 -0.91 -23.22
C LEU A 36 2.05 -2.43 -23.16
N VAL A 37 1.29 -2.92 -22.19
CA VAL A 37 0.89 -4.32 -22.10
C VAL A 37 -0.64 -4.42 -22.15
N VAL A 38 -1.16 -5.16 -23.13
CA VAL A 38 -2.59 -5.42 -23.27
C VAL A 38 -2.87 -6.84 -22.79
N ALA A 39 -3.64 -6.97 -21.72
CA ALA A 39 -4.08 -8.26 -21.18
C ALA A 39 -5.60 -8.39 -21.32
N VAL A 40 -6.06 -9.50 -21.91
CA VAL A 40 -7.47 -9.77 -22.11
C VAL A 40 -7.79 -11.17 -21.62
N ALA A 41 -8.82 -11.30 -20.78
CA ALA A 41 -9.33 -12.57 -20.28
C ALA A 41 -10.81 -12.74 -20.61
N GLY A 42 -11.22 -13.97 -20.96
CA GLY A 42 -12.62 -14.29 -21.28
C GLY A 42 -12.74 -15.33 -22.41
N ASN A 43 -13.93 -15.46 -22.98
CA ASN A 43 -14.17 -16.33 -24.14
C ASN A 43 -13.67 -15.66 -25.44
N ILE A 44 -12.37 -15.69 -25.67
CA ILE A 44 -11.68 -15.00 -26.75
C ILE A 44 -10.79 -15.94 -27.56
N LYS A 45 -10.47 -15.52 -28.79
CA LYS A 45 -9.43 -16.13 -29.62
C LYS A 45 -8.24 -15.17 -29.70
N HIS A 46 -7.08 -15.61 -29.21
CA HIS A 46 -5.87 -14.78 -29.15
C HIS A 46 -5.55 -14.05 -30.46
N LYS A 47 -5.52 -14.77 -31.58
CA LYS A 47 -5.25 -14.17 -32.91
C LYS A 47 -6.23 -13.03 -33.28
N LYS A 48 -7.52 -13.18 -32.90
CA LYS A 48 -8.52 -12.13 -33.16
C LYS A 48 -8.25 -10.90 -32.30
N VAL A 49 -7.87 -11.09 -31.04
CA VAL A 49 -7.55 -9.98 -30.12
C VAL A 49 -6.30 -9.24 -30.61
N VAL A 50 -5.25 -9.98 -30.99
CA VAL A 50 -4.02 -9.36 -31.54
C VAL A 50 -4.36 -8.48 -32.75
N ALA A 51 -5.09 -9.01 -33.73
CA ALA A 51 -5.48 -8.24 -34.92
C ALA A 51 -6.31 -6.99 -34.59
N MET A 52 -7.20 -7.08 -33.60
CA MET A 52 -8.02 -5.94 -33.16
C MET A 52 -7.16 -4.88 -32.46
N VAL A 53 -6.22 -5.29 -31.60
CA VAL A 53 -5.29 -4.38 -30.91
C VAL A 53 -4.36 -3.71 -31.90
N GLU A 54 -3.77 -4.47 -32.83
CA GLU A 54 -2.90 -3.92 -33.90
C GLU A 54 -3.66 -2.89 -34.75
N ALA A 55 -4.88 -3.22 -35.20
CA ALA A 55 -5.69 -2.29 -35.97
C ALA A 55 -6.05 -1.01 -35.21
N ALA A 56 -6.34 -1.13 -33.91
CA ALA A 56 -6.68 0.02 -33.08
C ALA A 56 -5.46 0.93 -32.78
N LEU A 57 -4.29 0.33 -32.57
CA LEU A 57 -3.06 1.06 -32.19
C LEU A 57 -2.23 1.52 -33.41
N SER A 58 -2.50 1.01 -34.61
CA SER A 58 -1.81 1.47 -35.83
C SER A 58 -2.25 2.86 -36.29
N GLN A 59 -3.29 3.43 -35.67
CA GLN A 59 -3.75 4.77 -36.02
C GLN A 59 -2.74 5.81 -35.58
N ASP A 60 -2.60 6.88 -36.39
CA ASP A 60 -1.72 8.03 -36.12
C ASP A 60 -0.25 7.69 -35.88
N GLY A 61 0.26 6.54 -36.38
CA GLY A 61 1.64 6.14 -36.27
C GLY A 61 2.10 5.77 -34.86
N PHE A 62 1.18 5.43 -33.97
CA PHE A 62 1.53 5.09 -32.58
C PHE A 62 2.49 3.89 -32.49
N LEU A 63 2.27 2.85 -33.30
CA LEU A 63 3.15 1.66 -33.32
C LEU A 63 4.49 1.90 -34.03
N ASP A 64 4.64 3.00 -34.78
CA ASP A 64 5.88 3.34 -35.48
C ASP A 64 6.93 3.96 -34.54
N VAL A 65 6.53 4.31 -33.32
CA VAL A 65 7.43 4.85 -32.30
C VAL A 65 8.35 3.73 -31.79
N THR A 66 9.63 3.85 -32.11
CA THR A 66 10.66 2.89 -31.68
C THR A 66 11.43 3.42 -30.47
N GLY A 67 11.82 2.53 -29.58
CA GLY A 67 12.61 2.86 -28.39
C GLY A 67 12.73 1.67 -27.44
N ALA A 68 13.63 1.76 -26.48
CA ALA A 68 13.70 0.80 -25.40
C ALA A 68 12.70 1.17 -24.30
N PRO A 69 12.09 0.19 -23.62
CA PRO A 69 11.25 0.45 -22.44
C PRO A 69 12.02 1.26 -21.40
N VAL A 70 11.34 2.19 -20.74
CA VAL A 70 11.94 3.00 -19.68
C VAL A 70 12.21 2.12 -18.46
N ILE A 71 13.47 1.77 -18.26
CA ILE A 71 13.90 1.03 -17.05
C ILE A 71 13.71 1.95 -15.84
N ARG A 72 12.88 1.52 -14.90
CA ARG A 72 12.77 2.22 -13.62
C ARG A 72 14.04 1.97 -12.81
N PRO A 73 14.76 3.01 -12.38
CA PRO A 73 15.94 2.82 -11.55
C PRO A 73 15.51 2.15 -10.23
N ASN A 74 16.18 1.05 -9.90
CA ASN A 74 16.02 0.42 -8.59
C ASN A 74 16.85 1.20 -7.56
N THR A 75 16.41 2.43 -7.26
CA THR A 75 17.09 3.29 -6.32
C THR A 75 16.64 2.89 -4.92
N PRO A 76 17.55 2.49 -4.02
CA PRO A 76 17.19 2.23 -2.63
C PRO A 76 16.54 3.48 -2.04
N VAL A 77 15.34 3.32 -1.53
CA VAL A 77 14.64 4.40 -0.84
C VAL A 77 15.36 4.62 0.50
N ARG A 78 16.02 5.75 0.68
CA ARG A 78 16.57 6.14 1.98
C ARG A 78 15.41 6.32 2.96
N LYS A 79 15.38 5.46 3.94
CA LYS A 79 14.39 5.47 5.01
C LYS A 79 14.98 6.33 6.14
N SER A 80 14.53 7.56 6.23
CA SER A 80 14.76 8.39 7.40
C SER A 80 13.41 8.94 7.83
N PRO A 81 12.81 8.42 8.91
CA PRO A 81 11.62 9.03 9.45
C PRO A 81 11.97 10.44 9.93
N GLN A 82 11.35 11.45 9.37
CA GLN A 82 11.50 12.83 9.84
C GLN A 82 10.85 13.02 11.22
N GLN A 83 9.84 12.23 11.51
CA GLN A 83 9.14 12.20 12.80
C GLN A 83 8.70 10.77 13.11
N SER A 84 8.88 10.35 14.34
CA SER A 84 8.39 9.06 14.84
C SER A 84 6.89 9.08 15.16
N VAL A 85 6.34 10.26 15.46
CA VAL A 85 4.92 10.45 15.79
C VAL A 85 4.40 11.66 15.02
N GLY A 86 3.29 11.48 14.30
CA GLY A 86 2.53 12.54 13.66
C GLY A 86 1.17 12.69 14.34
N LEU A 87 0.80 13.91 14.73
CA LEU A 87 -0.50 14.21 15.30
C LEU A 87 -1.28 15.18 14.41
N ILE A 88 -2.48 14.76 13.98
CA ILE A 88 -3.42 15.60 13.26
C ILE A 88 -4.64 15.82 14.14
N SER A 89 -4.82 17.01 14.65
CA SER A 89 -5.98 17.37 15.48
C SER A 89 -7.16 17.80 14.60
N ARG A 90 -8.29 17.13 14.79
CA ARG A 90 -9.56 17.43 14.12
C ARG A 90 -10.71 17.23 15.10
N PRO A 91 -11.83 17.97 14.98
CA PRO A 91 -13.03 17.75 15.80
C PRO A 91 -13.76 16.47 15.30
N THR A 92 -13.32 15.31 15.77
CA THR A 92 -13.90 14.00 15.44
C THR A 92 -14.30 13.29 16.73
N GLU A 93 -15.29 12.40 16.65
CA GLU A 93 -15.76 11.62 17.80
C GLU A 93 -14.77 10.51 18.18
N GLN A 94 -13.94 10.07 17.23
CA GLN A 94 -12.97 9.00 17.43
C GLN A 94 -11.53 9.48 17.19
N ALA A 95 -10.61 8.91 17.95
CA ALA A 95 -9.20 8.93 17.64
C ALA A 95 -8.88 7.78 16.66
N HIS A 96 -8.25 8.14 15.55
CA HIS A 96 -7.78 7.19 14.54
C HIS A 96 -6.27 7.03 14.67
N MET A 97 -5.82 5.85 15.04
CA MET A 97 -4.41 5.56 15.26
C MET A 97 -3.87 4.65 14.18
N PHE A 98 -2.70 5.00 13.65
CA PHE A 98 -1.93 4.18 12.73
C PHE A 98 -0.55 3.96 13.34
N TYR A 99 -0.21 2.71 13.60
CA TYR A 99 1.11 2.30 14.03
C TYR A 99 1.78 1.53 12.89
N GLY A 100 2.90 2.00 12.40
CA GLY A 100 3.58 1.43 11.24
C GLY A 100 5.00 1.02 11.54
N MET A 101 5.42 -0.08 10.96
CA MET A 101 6.79 -0.57 10.96
C MET A 101 7.25 -0.87 9.54
N GLU A 102 8.56 -0.94 9.37
CA GLU A 102 9.14 -1.36 8.11
C GLU A 102 8.76 -2.81 7.81
N GLY A 103 8.28 -3.03 6.58
CA GLY A 103 7.99 -4.34 6.02
C GLY A 103 8.99 -4.71 4.93
N VAL A 104 8.65 -5.74 4.16
CA VAL A 104 9.47 -6.25 3.06
C VAL A 104 8.95 -5.79 1.70
N ALA A 105 9.84 -5.68 0.71
CA ALA A 105 9.48 -5.33 -0.65
C ALA A 105 8.70 -6.46 -1.35
N ARG A 106 8.02 -6.12 -2.46
CA ARG A 106 7.19 -7.05 -3.22
C ARG A 106 7.93 -8.29 -3.75
N HIS A 107 9.21 -8.17 -4.04
CA HIS A 107 10.02 -9.27 -4.57
C HIS A 107 10.75 -10.07 -3.49
N ASP A 108 10.53 -9.77 -2.21
CA ASP A 108 11.09 -10.50 -1.09
C ASP A 108 10.15 -11.66 -0.73
N ASP A 109 10.67 -12.88 -0.67
CA ASP A 109 9.87 -14.07 -0.38
C ASP A 109 9.29 -14.08 1.03
N ARG A 110 9.90 -13.34 1.96
CA ARG A 110 9.35 -13.14 3.32
C ARG A 110 8.00 -12.43 3.33
N ARG A 111 7.56 -11.86 2.21
CA ARG A 111 6.23 -11.25 2.08
C ARG A 111 5.09 -12.20 2.43
N PHE A 112 5.24 -13.49 2.15
CA PHE A 112 4.22 -14.49 2.48
C PHE A 112 4.11 -14.69 3.99
N ALA A 113 5.24 -14.84 4.68
CA ALA A 113 5.27 -14.91 6.14
C ALA A 113 4.73 -13.62 6.78
N MET A 114 5.05 -12.45 6.21
CA MET A 114 4.51 -11.18 6.68
C MET A 114 3.00 -11.06 6.46
N GLY A 115 2.46 -11.64 5.38
CA GLY A 115 1.03 -11.73 5.14
C GLY A 115 0.32 -12.56 6.21
N ILE A 116 0.88 -13.71 6.55
CA ILE A 116 0.37 -14.59 7.62
C ILE A 116 0.43 -13.85 8.98
N LEU A 117 1.57 -13.22 9.30
CA LEU A 117 1.73 -12.44 10.52
C LEU A 117 0.68 -11.33 10.63
N ALA A 118 0.47 -10.55 9.57
CA ALA A 118 -0.54 -9.50 9.56
C ALA A 118 -1.96 -10.06 9.73
N SER A 119 -2.26 -11.22 9.13
CA SER A 119 -3.54 -11.89 9.27
C SER A 119 -3.78 -12.37 10.71
N ALA A 120 -2.82 -13.04 11.29
CA ALA A 120 -2.91 -13.53 12.67
C ALA A 120 -2.96 -12.41 13.71
N LEU A 121 -2.27 -11.27 13.45
CA LEU A 121 -2.32 -10.11 14.34
C LEU A 121 -3.60 -9.30 14.24
N GLY A 122 -4.17 -9.14 13.04
CA GLY A 122 -5.30 -8.25 12.86
C GLY A 122 -6.14 -8.48 11.60
N GLY A 123 -6.13 -9.69 11.02
CA GLY A 123 -6.83 -9.99 9.78
C GLY A 123 -8.31 -10.38 9.95
N GLY A 124 -8.77 -10.66 11.15
CA GLY A 124 -10.14 -11.13 11.40
C GLY A 124 -10.53 -11.15 12.88
N MET A 125 -11.73 -11.67 13.16
CA MET A 125 -12.29 -11.70 14.52
C MET A 125 -11.49 -12.59 15.49
N SER A 126 -10.81 -13.62 15.01
CA SER A 126 -9.95 -14.48 15.82
C SER A 126 -8.54 -13.91 16.04
N SER A 127 -8.19 -12.85 15.34
CA SER A 127 -6.85 -12.25 15.42
C SER A 127 -6.56 -11.65 16.79
N ARG A 128 -5.29 -11.65 17.17
CA ARG A 128 -4.82 -11.28 18.51
C ARG A 128 -5.26 -9.88 18.93
N LEU A 129 -5.05 -8.87 18.06
CA LEU A 129 -5.45 -7.49 18.36
C LEU A 129 -6.97 -7.31 18.44
N PHE A 130 -7.71 -8.01 17.60
CA PHE A 130 -9.18 -7.97 17.66
C PHE A 130 -9.68 -8.54 18.99
N GLN A 131 -9.16 -9.69 19.39
CA GLN A 131 -9.51 -10.31 20.67
C GLN A 131 -9.12 -9.42 21.87
N GLU A 132 -7.89 -8.91 21.90
CA GLU A 132 -7.38 -8.15 23.04
C GLU A 132 -8.02 -6.76 23.17
N ILE A 133 -8.23 -6.05 22.06
CA ILE A 133 -8.69 -4.65 22.09
C ILE A 133 -10.20 -4.57 22.03
N ARG A 134 -10.83 -5.34 21.14
CA ARG A 134 -12.27 -5.25 20.90
C ARG A 134 -13.08 -6.20 21.78
N GLU A 135 -12.81 -7.50 21.72
CA GLU A 135 -13.66 -8.50 22.38
C GLU A 135 -13.49 -8.49 23.90
N LYS A 136 -12.25 -8.53 24.39
CA LYS A 136 -12.00 -8.60 25.83
C LYS A 136 -12.16 -7.26 26.55
N ARG A 137 -11.85 -6.14 25.90
CA ARG A 137 -11.80 -4.82 26.56
C ARG A 137 -12.76 -3.79 26.00
N GLY A 138 -13.35 -4.02 24.83
CA GLY A 138 -14.30 -3.10 24.20
C GLY A 138 -13.74 -1.70 23.91
N LEU A 139 -12.42 -1.59 23.68
CA LEU A 139 -11.74 -0.30 23.57
C LEU A 139 -11.86 0.32 22.18
N ALA A 140 -11.99 -0.50 21.14
CA ALA A 140 -12.10 -0.04 19.76
C ALA A 140 -13.13 -0.87 19.00
N TYR A 141 -13.94 -0.21 18.16
CA TYR A 141 -14.86 -0.89 17.25
C TYR A 141 -14.14 -1.48 16.06
N SER A 142 -13.15 -0.77 15.54
CA SER A 142 -12.37 -1.18 14.38
C SER A 142 -10.91 -1.29 14.77
N VAL A 143 -10.35 -2.48 14.61
CA VAL A 143 -8.93 -2.77 14.79
C VAL A 143 -8.52 -3.80 13.75
N TYR A 144 -7.41 -3.53 13.05
CA TYR A 144 -6.88 -4.46 12.05
C TYR A 144 -5.38 -4.24 11.82
N ALA A 145 -4.73 -5.27 11.27
CA ALA A 145 -3.37 -5.20 10.77
C ALA A 145 -3.37 -5.36 9.25
N TYR A 146 -2.37 -4.79 8.60
CA TYR A 146 -2.19 -4.91 7.15
C TYR A 146 -0.70 -4.94 6.79
N ALA A 147 -0.38 -5.64 5.72
CA ALA A 147 0.94 -5.62 5.11
C ALA A 147 0.84 -5.09 3.68
N GLN A 148 1.63 -4.09 3.35
CA GLN A 148 1.71 -3.51 2.01
C GLN A 148 3.12 -3.65 1.46
N GLN A 149 3.23 -4.19 0.25
CA GLN A 149 4.50 -4.39 -0.44
C GLN A 149 4.55 -3.54 -1.71
N PHE A 150 5.57 -2.69 -1.81
CA PHE A 150 5.90 -1.89 -2.98
C PHE A 150 7.14 -2.44 -3.67
N ALA A 151 7.51 -1.91 -4.83
CA ALA A 151 8.65 -2.41 -5.61
C ALA A 151 9.98 -2.35 -4.85
N GLY A 152 10.23 -1.29 -4.09
CA GLY A 152 11.50 -1.08 -3.38
C GLY A 152 11.37 -0.98 -1.86
N SER A 153 10.17 -1.20 -1.30
CA SER A 153 9.92 -1.11 0.14
C SER A 153 8.65 -1.85 0.51
N GLY A 154 8.39 -1.99 1.79
CA GLY A 154 7.13 -2.48 2.33
C GLY A 154 6.86 -1.89 3.70
N GLN A 155 5.65 -2.12 4.18
CA GLN A 155 5.24 -1.76 5.53
C GLN A 155 4.28 -2.80 6.09
N ILE A 156 4.33 -2.99 7.39
CA ILE A 156 3.27 -3.60 8.18
C ILE A 156 2.68 -2.51 9.06
N GLY A 157 1.38 -2.44 9.12
CA GLY A 157 0.69 -1.41 9.87
C GLY A 157 -0.47 -1.96 10.68
N PHE A 158 -0.80 -1.24 11.74
CA PHE A 158 -1.89 -1.53 12.66
C PHE A 158 -2.76 -0.29 12.76
N TYR A 159 -4.04 -0.49 12.67
CA TYR A 159 -5.03 0.57 12.81
C TYR A 159 -5.94 0.27 13.99
N ALA A 160 -6.29 1.30 14.73
CA ALA A 160 -7.37 1.25 15.70
C ALA A 160 -8.16 2.57 15.70
N GLY A 161 -9.49 2.46 15.66
CA GLY A 161 -10.43 3.56 15.86
C GLY A 161 -11.09 3.43 17.22
N CYS A 162 -10.80 4.34 18.15
CA CYS A 162 -11.25 4.26 19.53
C CYS A 162 -11.72 5.62 20.08
N ASN A 163 -12.30 5.58 21.28
CA ASN A 163 -12.54 6.81 22.03
C ASN A 163 -11.21 7.52 22.32
N PRO A 164 -11.09 8.84 22.13
CA PRO A 164 -9.85 9.59 22.38
C PRO A 164 -9.27 9.39 23.79
N ALA A 165 -10.12 9.24 24.82
CA ALA A 165 -9.69 8.98 26.18
C ALA A 165 -9.04 7.61 26.37
N LYS A 166 -9.24 6.67 25.42
CA LYS A 166 -8.72 5.31 25.43
C LYS A 166 -7.52 5.10 24.49
N ALA A 167 -7.11 6.13 23.78
CA ALA A 167 -6.06 6.02 22.76
C ALA A 167 -4.73 5.51 23.33
N ILE A 168 -4.30 5.99 24.49
CA ILE A 168 -3.04 5.57 25.11
C ILE A 168 -3.11 4.08 25.51
N GLU A 169 -4.19 3.65 26.14
CA GLU A 169 -4.42 2.25 26.53
C GLU A 169 -4.36 1.31 25.33
N VAL A 170 -4.98 1.69 24.21
CA VAL A 170 -4.95 0.90 22.97
C VAL A 170 -3.53 0.81 22.39
N VAL A 171 -2.75 1.90 22.42
CA VAL A 171 -1.33 1.88 21.96
C VAL A 171 -0.50 0.95 22.82
N GLU A 172 -0.68 0.97 24.13
CA GLU A 172 0.03 0.09 25.06
C GLU A 172 -0.26 -1.38 24.78
N ILE A 173 -1.54 -1.75 24.59
CA ILE A 173 -1.91 -3.11 24.22
C ILE A 173 -1.30 -3.55 22.89
N ILE A 174 -1.32 -2.68 21.86
CA ILE A 174 -0.66 -3.00 20.58
C ILE A 174 0.81 -3.29 20.82
N ARG A 175 1.51 -2.47 21.60
CA ARG A 175 2.94 -2.66 21.91
C ARG A 175 3.20 -3.95 22.66
N GLU A 176 2.38 -4.28 23.66
CA GLU A 176 2.48 -5.53 24.43
C GLU A 176 2.31 -6.75 23.52
N VAL A 177 1.28 -6.76 22.67
CA VAL A 177 1.02 -7.83 21.71
C VAL A 177 2.18 -8.00 20.75
N LEU A 178 2.74 -6.89 20.24
CA LEU A 178 3.89 -6.95 19.32
C LEU A 178 5.16 -7.43 20.01
N ALA A 179 5.39 -7.03 21.26
CA ALA A 179 6.52 -7.51 22.05
C ALA A 179 6.40 -9.01 22.33
N ASP A 180 5.20 -9.47 22.73
CA ASP A 180 4.96 -10.89 22.96
C ASP A 180 5.21 -11.74 21.71
N VAL A 181 4.75 -11.28 20.54
CA VAL A 181 5.03 -11.97 19.27
C VAL A 181 6.52 -11.95 18.91
N ALA A 182 7.23 -10.87 19.21
CA ALA A 182 8.67 -10.79 18.97
C ALA A 182 9.48 -11.76 19.86
N ASP A 183 9.04 -11.94 21.11
CA ASP A 183 9.73 -12.77 22.09
C ASP A 183 9.36 -14.26 22.00
N HIS A 184 8.10 -14.57 21.70
CA HIS A 184 7.55 -15.94 21.77
C HIS A 184 7.05 -16.48 20.42
N GLY A 185 6.88 -15.62 19.40
CA GLY A 185 6.32 -15.99 18.11
C GLY A 185 4.80 -16.11 18.13
N MET A 186 4.27 -16.74 17.07
CA MET A 186 2.86 -17.09 16.91
C MET A 186 2.63 -18.55 17.28
N SER A 187 1.50 -18.85 17.89
CA SER A 187 1.09 -20.23 18.15
C SER A 187 0.70 -20.96 16.84
N HIS A 188 0.67 -22.27 16.88
CA HIS A 188 0.28 -23.08 15.71
C HIS A 188 -1.18 -22.83 15.33
N GLU A 189 -2.06 -22.67 16.30
CA GLU A 189 -3.47 -22.36 16.09
C GLU A 189 -3.72 -20.97 15.44
N GLU A 190 -2.81 -20.01 15.65
CA GLU A 190 -2.92 -18.68 15.04
C GLU A 190 -2.41 -18.65 13.59
N ILE A 191 -1.67 -19.68 13.18
CA ILE A 191 -1.09 -19.79 11.82
C ILE A 191 -1.98 -20.64 10.91
N GLU A 192 -2.73 -21.60 11.44
CA GLU A 192 -3.71 -22.42 10.71
C GLU A 192 -5.03 -21.67 10.44
#